data_999073074778b2c2ad10341d238c9973
#
_entry.id   999073074778b2c2ad10341d238c9973
#
_cell.length_a   1.000
_cell.length_b   1.000
_cell.length_c   1.000
_cell.angle_alpha   90.00
_cell.angle_beta   90.00
_cell.angle_gamma   90.00
#
_symmetry.space_group_name_H-M   'P 1'
#
loop_
_entity.id
_entity.type
_entity.pdbx_description
1 polymer ?
#
loop_
_entity_poly.entity_id
_entity_poly.type
_entity_poly.pdbx_seq_one_letter_code
_entity_poly.pdbx_strand_id
1 'polypeptide(L)'
;AFAINPVNNKKVPVWIADYVLAHYGSGAIMSVPAHDQRDFEFAKKFGLPIIEVIYSENASRNPDGSLASAYEGAGILINSQQFNGIDSEQAKISITQWLKNMNKGDFKTTYKLRDWVFSRQRYWGEPIPIIYCKKCGTVPVNEKDLPVILPDVESYKPTGTGKSPLAAIKEFVNTSCPICGGPAERETDTMPQWAGSSWYFLRYPNSNLETAPFDKKIVDKWLPVDCYVGGVEHAILHLLYARFFTKFLYDIGAIGFDEPFLRLFNQGMVTKFSEKTGKIEKMSKSKGNVVNPDPLVEKYGTDTVRLYELFIGPPEVDSEWNDSGIEGCYRFLRKAWDFIIEQVKKNYNETDKQSKIKLHQLIKKVTERIEGFKLNTAISAFMEFIKDIPDDACFSKQDIEKFIVLLSPFAPHFAEELWCEVLNHAETVFNDRWPEFESKFIFEETITIPVQIDGKLRGTLIVGKDEDSESILKSALELESVSRFVSGRHIVKQIYVPGKIVNIVTKQ
;
A
#
# COMPACT_ATOMS: atom_id res chain seq x y z
N ALA A 1 -4.21 8.22 49.88
CA ALA A 1 -2.93 8.90 50.14
C ALA A 1 -2.96 10.32 49.59
N PHE A 2 -1.94 11.13 49.90
CA PHE A 2 -1.80 12.49 49.39
C PHE A 2 -0.36 12.72 48.91
N ALA A 3 -0.22 13.49 47.87
CA ALA A 3 1.05 14.05 47.40
C ALA A 3 1.07 15.56 47.56
N ILE A 4 2.23 16.17 47.56
CA ILE A 4 2.39 17.64 47.55
C ILE A 4 2.67 18.09 46.13
N ASN A 5 1.83 18.95 45.60
CA ASN A 5 2.07 19.60 44.32
C ASN A 5 3.27 20.56 44.46
N PRO A 6 4.40 20.32 43.76
CA PRO A 6 5.63 21.12 43.94
C PRO A 6 5.48 22.57 43.51
N VAL A 7 4.47 22.90 42.67
CA VAL A 7 4.28 24.25 42.14
C VAL A 7 3.61 25.17 43.16
N ASN A 8 2.66 24.66 43.95
CA ASN A 8 1.84 25.47 44.87
C ASN A 8 1.83 24.98 46.32
N ASN A 9 2.62 23.92 46.62
CA ASN A 9 2.70 23.27 47.94
C ASN A 9 1.34 22.77 48.53
N LYS A 10 0.32 22.60 47.68
CA LYS A 10 -0.98 22.07 48.14
C LYS A 10 -0.97 20.54 48.12
N LYS A 11 -1.70 19.95 49.04
CA LYS A 11 -1.96 18.50 49.06
C LYS A 11 -2.94 18.15 47.95
N VAL A 12 -2.59 17.16 47.13
CA VAL A 12 -3.46 16.58 46.11
C VAL A 12 -3.71 15.10 46.46
N PRO A 13 -4.93 14.59 46.29
CA PRO A 13 -5.24 13.20 46.61
C PRO A 13 -4.58 12.27 45.54
N VAL A 14 -4.09 11.12 46.03
CA VAL A 14 -3.55 10.06 45.15
C VAL A 14 -4.57 8.92 45.07
N TRP A 15 -5.00 8.62 43.87
CA TRP A 15 -5.97 7.57 43.56
C TRP A 15 -5.32 6.48 42.69
N ILE A 16 -5.93 5.29 42.72
CA ILE A 16 -5.58 4.18 41.80
C ILE A 16 -6.76 4.01 40.86
N ALA A 17 -6.51 4.04 39.56
CA ALA A 17 -7.51 3.88 38.52
C ALA A 17 -6.98 2.98 37.40
N ASP A 18 -7.86 2.18 36.84
CA ASP A 18 -7.54 1.20 35.78
C ASP A 18 -7.15 1.83 34.45
N TYR A 19 -7.58 3.06 34.18
CA TYR A 19 -7.16 3.80 32.98
C TYR A 19 -5.76 4.42 33.07
N VAL A 20 -5.12 4.40 34.27
CA VAL A 20 -3.72 4.83 34.43
C VAL A 20 -2.79 3.65 34.20
N LEU A 21 -2.13 3.64 33.04
CA LEU A 21 -1.30 2.52 32.61
C LEU A 21 0.05 2.53 33.33
N ALA A 22 0.33 1.49 34.10
CA ALA A 22 1.58 1.35 34.87
C ALA A 22 2.86 1.32 34.01
N HIS A 23 2.74 0.94 32.74
CA HIS A 23 3.85 0.86 31.79
C HIS A 23 3.98 2.08 30.88
N TYR A 24 3.18 3.13 31.09
CA TYR A 24 3.25 4.38 30.33
C TYR A 24 3.92 5.47 31.17
N GLY A 25 5.01 6.04 30.66
CA GLY A 25 5.81 7.03 31.39
C GLY A 25 6.40 6.48 32.68
N SER A 26 6.07 7.10 33.81
CA SER A 26 6.45 6.66 35.17
C SER A 26 5.44 5.73 35.83
N GLY A 27 4.34 5.40 35.15
CA GLY A 27 3.20 4.70 35.76
C GLY A 27 2.33 5.55 36.65
N ALA A 28 2.61 6.85 36.75
CA ALA A 28 1.81 7.82 37.52
C ALA A 28 1.56 9.06 36.64
N ILE A 29 0.34 9.60 36.70
CA ILE A 29 -0.05 10.83 36.01
C ILE A 29 -0.51 11.89 37.02
N MET A 30 -0.33 13.16 36.67
CA MET A 30 -1.03 14.26 37.35
C MET A 30 -2.37 14.47 36.65
N SER A 31 -3.46 14.18 37.34
CA SER A 31 -4.80 14.38 36.84
C SER A 31 -5.12 15.86 36.70
N VAL A 32 -5.84 16.25 35.67
CA VAL A 32 -6.28 17.63 35.40
C VAL A 32 -7.79 17.71 35.14
N PRO A 33 -8.62 17.55 36.18
CA PRO A 33 -10.06 17.38 36.02
C PRO A 33 -10.78 18.46 35.22
N ALA A 34 -10.29 19.69 35.21
CA ALA A 34 -10.89 20.77 34.43
C ALA A 34 -10.53 20.72 32.94
N HIS A 35 -9.47 19.95 32.55
CA HIS A 35 -8.88 20.00 31.20
C HIS A 35 -8.59 18.62 30.60
N ASP A 36 -9.14 17.55 31.16
CA ASP A 36 -9.24 16.20 30.60
C ASP A 36 -10.61 15.63 30.93
N GLN A 37 -11.34 15.16 29.92
CA GLN A 37 -12.73 14.72 30.07
C GLN A 37 -12.86 13.49 30.97
N ARG A 38 -11.94 12.53 30.94
CA ARG A 38 -11.97 11.35 31.83
C ARG A 38 -11.70 11.72 33.26
N ASP A 39 -10.74 12.60 33.50
CA ASP A 39 -10.44 13.13 34.81
C ASP A 39 -11.61 13.95 35.38
N PHE A 40 -12.32 14.70 34.53
CA PHE A 40 -13.51 15.45 34.87
C PHE A 40 -14.65 14.55 35.35
N GLU A 41 -14.94 13.49 34.59
CA GLU A 41 -15.97 12.50 34.92
C GLU A 41 -15.62 11.75 36.23
N PHE A 42 -14.34 11.37 36.35
CA PHE A 42 -13.82 10.75 37.56
C PHE A 42 -13.97 11.67 38.75
N ALA A 43 -13.58 12.92 38.67
CA ALA A 43 -13.68 13.90 39.73
C ALA A 43 -15.14 14.14 40.14
N LYS A 44 -16.06 14.26 39.18
CA LYS A 44 -17.51 14.35 39.49
C LYS A 44 -18.03 13.10 40.21
N LYS A 45 -17.66 11.91 39.73
CA LYS A 45 -18.11 10.64 40.30
C LYS A 45 -17.68 10.46 41.77
N PHE A 46 -16.47 10.92 42.09
CA PHE A 46 -15.89 10.75 43.44
C PHE A 46 -15.90 12.01 44.28
N GLY A 47 -16.59 13.07 43.84
CA GLY A 47 -16.72 14.32 44.61
C GLY A 47 -15.39 15.07 44.81
N LEU A 48 -14.46 14.98 43.86
CA LEU A 48 -13.17 15.64 43.93
C LEU A 48 -13.25 17.08 43.38
N PRO A 49 -12.40 18.01 43.89
CA PRO A 49 -12.38 19.38 43.39
C PRO A 49 -11.99 19.44 41.89
N ILE A 50 -12.77 20.23 41.13
CA ILE A 50 -12.46 20.57 39.75
C ILE A 50 -12.05 22.04 39.73
N ILE A 51 -10.77 22.32 39.49
CA ILE A 51 -10.20 23.66 39.52
C ILE A 51 -9.83 24.03 38.10
N GLU A 52 -10.52 25.02 37.50
CA GLU A 52 -10.21 25.56 36.20
C GLU A 52 -8.88 26.33 36.28
N VAL A 53 -7.91 25.92 35.46
CA VAL A 53 -6.58 26.56 35.37
C VAL A 53 -6.27 27.13 33.98
N ILE A 54 -7.07 26.82 32.98
CA ILE A 54 -7.01 27.41 31.64
C ILE A 54 -8.36 28.01 31.33
N TYR A 55 -8.42 29.33 31.22
CA TYR A 55 -9.64 30.07 30.87
C TYR A 55 -9.75 30.24 29.37
N SER A 56 -10.95 29.99 28.85
CA SER A 56 -11.32 30.32 27.47
C SER A 56 -12.82 30.66 27.41
N GLU A 57 -13.18 31.61 26.58
CA GLU A 57 -14.57 31.94 26.28
C GLU A 57 -15.29 30.79 25.53
N ASN A 58 -14.55 29.89 24.90
CA ASN A 58 -15.07 28.71 24.21
C ASN A 58 -15.42 27.54 25.16
N ALA A 59 -15.12 27.65 26.44
CA ALA A 59 -15.44 26.58 27.42
C ALA A 59 -16.95 26.48 27.65
N SER A 60 -17.49 25.27 27.64
CA SER A 60 -18.91 25.01 28.00
C SER A 60 -19.14 25.22 29.46
N ARG A 61 -20.11 26.10 29.84
CA ARG A 61 -20.38 26.48 31.22
C ARG A 61 -21.82 26.24 31.63
N ASN A 62 -21.98 25.91 32.89
CA ASN A 62 -23.27 25.89 33.55
C ASN A 62 -23.76 27.32 33.84
N PRO A 63 -25.06 27.52 34.21
CA PRO A 63 -25.59 28.83 34.57
C PRO A 63 -24.90 29.51 35.77
N ASP A 64 -24.25 28.73 36.65
CA ASP A 64 -23.48 29.20 37.81
C ASP A 64 -22.04 29.60 37.44
N GLY A 65 -21.65 29.49 36.19
CA GLY A 65 -20.32 29.80 35.69
C GLY A 65 -19.29 28.66 35.80
N SER A 66 -19.62 27.53 36.43
CA SER A 66 -18.77 26.37 36.52
C SER A 66 -18.67 25.65 35.15
N LEU A 67 -17.61 24.86 34.94
CA LEU A 67 -17.48 24.05 33.72
C LEU A 67 -18.57 22.97 33.62
N ALA A 68 -19.27 22.91 32.52
CA ALA A 68 -20.24 21.86 32.21
C ALA A 68 -19.55 20.55 31.77
N SER A 69 -18.40 20.66 31.11
CA SER A 69 -17.49 19.58 30.69
C SER A 69 -16.05 20.06 30.78
N ALA A 70 -15.07 19.15 30.66
CA ALA A 70 -13.68 19.56 30.58
C ALA A 70 -13.43 20.45 29.34
N TYR A 71 -12.53 21.41 29.47
CA TYR A 71 -12.06 22.21 28.34
C TYR A 71 -10.62 21.81 27.99
N GLU A 72 -10.44 21.13 26.86
CA GLU A 72 -9.16 20.55 26.43
C GLU A 72 -8.37 21.47 25.48
N GLY A 73 -8.88 22.66 25.19
CA GLY A 73 -8.25 23.63 24.29
C GLY A 73 -7.21 24.52 24.95
N ALA A 74 -6.52 25.31 24.13
CA ALA A 74 -5.61 26.35 24.59
C ALA A 74 -6.36 27.57 25.15
N GLY A 75 -5.72 28.31 26.07
CA GLY A 75 -6.28 29.49 26.69
C GLY A 75 -5.29 30.18 27.61
N ILE A 76 -5.79 31.06 28.48
CA ILE A 76 -4.99 31.84 29.43
C ILE A 76 -5.01 31.21 30.79
N LEU A 77 -3.85 31.09 31.44
CA LEU A 77 -3.76 30.53 32.77
C LEU A 77 -4.46 31.40 33.84
N ILE A 78 -5.29 30.77 34.65
CA ILE A 78 -5.94 31.33 35.86
C ILE A 78 -5.70 30.38 37.03
N ASN A 79 -5.91 30.80 38.26
CA ASN A 79 -5.72 29.99 39.47
C ASN A 79 -4.35 29.32 39.59
N SER A 80 -3.33 29.88 38.91
CA SER A 80 -2.00 29.30 38.72
C SER A 80 -0.88 30.15 39.33
N GLN A 81 -1.22 31.01 40.33
CA GLN A 81 -0.29 31.90 41.07
C GLN A 81 0.56 32.78 40.10
N GLN A 82 1.89 32.71 40.19
CA GLN A 82 2.83 33.50 39.38
C GLN A 82 2.74 33.22 37.86
N PHE A 83 2.02 32.21 37.44
CA PHE A 83 1.81 31.85 36.03
C PHE A 83 0.46 32.34 35.50
N ASN A 84 -0.36 33.05 36.31
CA ASN A 84 -1.60 33.65 35.82
C ASN A 84 -1.37 34.60 34.67
N GLY A 85 -2.26 34.61 33.67
CA GLY A 85 -2.20 35.52 32.53
C GLY A 85 -1.28 35.09 31.40
N ILE A 86 -0.58 33.97 31.56
CA ILE A 86 0.29 33.39 30.50
C ILE A 86 -0.54 32.48 29.60
N ASP A 87 -0.26 32.48 28.30
CA ASP A 87 -0.81 31.50 27.37
C ASP A 87 -0.46 30.07 27.79
N SER A 88 -1.39 29.12 27.66
CA SER A 88 -1.24 27.76 28.17
C SER A 88 -0.07 26.98 27.51
N GLU A 89 0.23 27.21 26.24
CA GLU A 89 1.37 26.56 25.56
C GLU A 89 2.71 27.15 26.05
N GLN A 90 2.78 28.45 26.22
CA GLN A 90 3.93 29.13 26.81
C GLN A 90 4.14 28.72 28.27
N ALA A 91 3.05 28.52 29.03
CA ALA A 91 3.08 28.14 30.42
C ALA A 91 3.71 26.75 30.65
N LYS A 92 3.47 25.78 29.75
CA LYS A 92 4.10 24.45 29.83
C LYS A 92 5.63 24.56 29.91
N ILE A 93 6.21 25.43 29.08
CA ILE A 93 7.66 25.66 29.05
C ILE A 93 8.10 26.38 30.33
N SER A 94 7.43 27.47 30.70
CA SER A 94 7.78 28.32 31.83
C SER A 94 7.71 27.59 33.18
N ILE A 95 6.67 26.80 33.41
CA ILE A 95 6.49 25.99 34.62
C ILE A 95 7.56 24.90 34.70
N THR A 96 7.82 24.20 33.58
CA THR A 96 8.86 23.16 33.55
C THR A 96 10.24 23.71 33.82
N GLN A 97 10.60 24.88 33.22
CA GLN A 97 11.87 25.54 33.47
C GLN A 97 11.99 26.02 34.92
N TRP A 98 10.90 26.52 35.53
CA TRP A 98 10.88 26.91 36.91
C TRP A 98 11.08 25.69 37.83
N LEU A 99 10.42 24.57 37.58
CA LEU A 99 10.63 23.30 38.32
C LEU A 99 12.08 22.79 38.20
N LYS A 100 12.67 22.90 37.01
CA LYS A 100 14.07 22.54 36.78
C LYS A 100 15.04 23.37 37.61
N ASN A 101 14.82 24.68 37.68
CA ASN A 101 15.64 25.59 38.48
C ASN A 101 15.55 25.29 39.96
N MET A 102 14.43 24.69 40.42
CA MET A 102 14.23 24.25 41.79
C MET A 102 14.66 22.80 42.08
N ASN A 103 15.23 22.11 41.10
CA ASN A 103 15.54 20.66 41.20
C ASN A 103 14.36 19.78 41.55
N LYS A 104 13.13 20.15 41.10
CA LYS A 104 11.87 19.44 41.40
C LYS A 104 11.25 18.79 40.14
N GLY A 105 11.80 19.01 38.96
CA GLY A 105 11.35 18.46 37.69
C GLY A 105 12.27 18.86 36.55
N ASP A 106 12.14 18.23 35.41
CA ASP A 106 12.89 18.56 34.18
C ASP A 106 12.08 18.20 32.93
N PHE A 107 12.52 18.71 31.80
CA PHE A 107 12.02 18.27 30.50
C PHE A 107 12.42 16.81 30.27
N LYS A 108 11.49 16.03 29.71
CA LYS A 108 11.76 14.66 29.32
C LYS A 108 11.15 14.40 27.95
N THR A 109 11.98 13.99 27.02
CA THR A 109 11.52 13.51 25.73
C THR A 109 11.01 12.08 25.87
N THR A 110 9.77 11.83 25.47
CA THR A 110 9.18 10.50 25.38
C THR A 110 8.80 10.21 23.93
N TYR A 111 8.95 8.97 23.53
CA TYR A 111 8.60 8.52 22.19
C TYR A 111 7.26 7.78 22.22
N LYS A 112 6.38 8.04 21.25
CA LYS A 112 5.12 7.29 21.08
C LYS A 112 5.37 5.84 20.67
N LEU A 113 6.44 5.60 19.93
CA LEU A 113 6.86 4.27 19.53
C LEU A 113 7.41 3.54 20.76
N ARG A 114 6.86 2.35 21.06
CA ARG A 114 7.39 1.48 22.12
C ARG A 114 8.67 0.80 21.62
N ASP A 115 9.56 0.50 22.58
CA ASP A 115 10.73 -0.32 22.28
C ASP A 115 10.30 -1.66 21.69
N TRP A 116 11.03 -2.10 20.69
CA TRP A 116 10.77 -3.40 20.10
C TRP A 116 11.28 -4.51 21.00
N VAL A 117 10.46 -5.51 21.21
CA VAL A 117 10.92 -6.77 21.77
C VAL A 117 11.67 -7.50 20.66
N PHE A 118 12.99 -7.40 20.67
CA PHE A 118 13.83 -7.85 19.55
C PHE A 118 14.18 -9.33 19.65
N SER A 119 14.25 -9.92 20.82
CA SER A 119 14.59 -11.32 21.03
C SER A 119 13.39 -12.27 20.97
N ARG A 120 13.60 -13.47 20.44
CA ARG A 120 12.63 -14.55 20.34
C ARG A 120 13.19 -15.85 20.86
N GLN A 121 12.45 -16.54 21.71
CA GLN A 121 12.75 -17.83 22.28
C GLN A 121 12.35 -18.93 21.30
N ARG A 122 12.95 -18.95 20.10
CA ARG A 122 12.69 -19.92 19.05
C ARG A 122 13.98 -20.30 18.31
N TYR A 123 13.98 -21.42 17.63
CA TYR A 123 15.12 -21.86 16.83
C TYR A 123 15.24 -21.06 15.52
N TRP A 124 14.15 -20.96 14.76
CA TRP A 124 14.15 -20.24 13.48
C TRP A 124 14.20 -18.72 13.66
N GLY A 125 15.29 -18.15 13.25
CA GLY A 125 15.59 -16.71 13.28
C GLY A 125 17.10 -16.51 13.22
N GLU A 126 17.54 -15.30 12.90
CA GLU A 126 18.97 -14.95 12.92
C GLU A 126 19.49 -14.97 14.35
N PRO A 127 20.57 -15.72 14.67
CA PRO A 127 21.21 -15.67 15.98
C PRO A 127 21.70 -14.27 16.33
N ILE A 128 21.48 -13.85 17.57
CA ILE A 128 21.97 -12.56 18.04
C ILE A 128 23.48 -12.70 18.38
N PRO A 129 24.38 -11.92 17.74
CA PRO A 129 25.83 -12.11 17.86
C PRO A 129 26.41 -11.54 19.17
N ILE A 130 25.85 -11.97 20.30
CA ILE A 130 26.22 -11.53 21.64
C ILE A 130 26.73 -12.71 22.47
N ILE A 131 27.72 -12.45 23.33
CA ILE A 131 28.32 -13.40 24.26
C ILE A 131 28.27 -12.78 25.67
N TYR A 132 27.90 -13.59 26.67
CA TYR A 132 27.87 -13.21 28.08
C TYR A 132 29.05 -13.78 28.81
N CYS A 133 29.94 -12.92 29.27
CA CYS A 133 31.13 -13.27 30.04
C CYS A 133 30.98 -12.79 31.50
N LYS A 134 31.23 -13.67 32.46
CA LYS A 134 31.19 -13.30 33.89
C LYS A 134 32.14 -12.17 34.27
N LYS A 135 33.30 -12.05 33.58
CA LYS A 135 34.32 -11.03 33.85
C LYS A 135 34.09 -9.76 33.00
N CYS A 136 33.75 -9.89 31.73
CA CYS A 136 33.68 -8.78 30.77
C CYS A 136 32.28 -8.26 30.52
N GLY A 137 31.24 -8.94 31.04
CA GLY A 137 29.83 -8.59 30.81
C GLY A 137 29.34 -9.03 29.42
N THR A 138 28.51 -8.22 28.80
CA THR A 138 27.96 -8.42 27.45
C THR A 138 28.99 -8.01 26.41
N VAL A 139 29.36 -8.91 25.52
CA VAL A 139 30.43 -8.75 24.54
C VAL A 139 29.92 -9.17 23.14
N PRO A 140 30.21 -8.42 22.08
CA PRO A 140 29.88 -8.86 20.72
C PRO A 140 30.77 -10.02 20.28
N VAL A 141 30.26 -10.87 19.39
CA VAL A 141 31.04 -11.87 18.67
C VAL A 141 32.08 -11.14 17.79
N ASN A 142 33.30 -11.65 17.67
CA ASN A 142 34.26 -11.06 16.75
C ASN A 142 33.79 -11.11 15.30
N GLU A 143 34.13 -10.12 14.49
CA GLU A 143 33.77 -10.05 13.07
C GLU A 143 34.23 -11.28 12.28
N LYS A 144 35.42 -11.81 12.56
CA LYS A 144 35.97 -13.01 11.92
C LYS A 144 35.17 -14.31 12.20
N ASP A 145 34.37 -14.31 13.26
CA ASP A 145 33.56 -15.44 13.71
C ASP A 145 32.09 -15.28 13.28
N LEU A 146 31.79 -14.28 12.45
CA LEU A 146 30.48 -14.05 11.84
C LEU A 146 30.36 -14.77 10.47
N PRO A 147 29.18 -15.21 10.07
CA PRO A 147 27.93 -15.18 10.81
C PRO A 147 27.85 -16.25 11.90
N VAL A 148 27.10 -16.00 12.98
CA VAL A 148 26.75 -17.05 13.93
C VAL A 148 25.71 -17.97 13.26
N ILE A 149 26.08 -19.24 13.08
CA ILE A 149 25.25 -20.23 12.36
C ILE A 149 24.40 -21.01 13.35
N LEU A 150 23.14 -21.27 12.99
CA LEU A 150 22.28 -22.18 13.73
C LEU A 150 22.85 -23.60 13.68
N PRO A 151 22.94 -24.32 14.83
CA PRO A 151 23.40 -25.69 14.83
C PRO A 151 22.35 -26.64 14.24
N ASP A 152 22.79 -27.68 13.55
CA ASP A 152 21.88 -28.75 13.13
C ASP A 152 21.34 -29.50 14.35
N VAL A 153 20.01 -29.68 14.39
CA VAL A 153 19.32 -30.30 15.51
C VAL A 153 18.23 -31.27 15.04
N GLU A 154 18.06 -32.38 15.74
CA GLU A 154 17.00 -33.34 15.46
C GLU A 154 15.61 -32.78 15.83
N SER A 155 15.54 -31.87 16.81
CA SER A 155 14.28 -31.25 17.26
C SER A 155 14.52 -29.84 17.75
N TYR A 156 13.63 -28.93 17.32
CA TYR A 156 13.57 -27.51 17.74
C TYR A 156 12.25 -27.18 18.44
N LYS A 157 11.63 -28.17 19.07
CA LYS A 157 10.38 -27.95 19.82
C LYS A 157 10.62 -27.03 21.02
N PRO A 158 9.64 -26.17 21.37
CA PRO A 158 9.70 -25.36 22.57
C PRO A 158 10.00 -26.19 23.82
N THR A 159 10.88 -25.72 24.69
CA THR A 159 11.30 -26.43 25.90
C THR A 159 10.22 -26.47 27.01
N GLY A 160 9.15 -25.67 26.89
CA GLY A 160 8.15 -25.47 27.93
C GLY A 160 8.63 -24.65 29.14
N THR A 161 9.91 -24.23 29.16
CA THR A 161 10.51 -23.48 30.27
C THR A 161 10.58 -21.95 30.01
N GLY A 162 10.08 -21.51 28.85
CA GLY A 162 10.21 -20.13 28.38
C GLY A 162 11.59 -19.79 27.81
N LYS A 163 12.53 -20.73 27.81
CA LYS A 163 13.86 -20.57 27.16
C LYS A 163 13.82 -21.03 25.72
N SER A 164 14.72 -20.46 24.91
CA SER A 164 14.95 -20.87 23.53
C SER A 164 15.33 -22.35 23.44
N PRO A 165 14.94 -23.09 22.41
CA PRO A 165 15.47 -24.45 22.13
C PRO A 165 16.99 -24.48 22.04
N LEU A 166 17.64 -23.40 21.56
CA LEU A 166 19.10 -23.27 21.49
C LEU A 166 19.77 -23.33 22.87
N ALA A 167 19.08 -22.92 23.94
CA ALA A 167 19.60 -22.96 25.30
C ALA A 167 19.87 -24.39 25.83
N ALA A 168 19.27 -25.40 25.21
CA ALA A 168 19.50 -26.80 25.54
C ALA A 168 20.75 -27.40 24.86
N ILE A 169 21.33 -26.70 23.87
CA ILE A 169 22.44 -27.19 23.05
C ILE A 169 23.75 -26.66 23.62
N LYS A 170 24.40 -27.45 24.45
CA LYS A 170 25.62 -27.04 25.17
C LYS A 170 26.75 -26.61 24.23
N GLU A 171 26.89 -27.27 23.09
CA GLU A 171 27.90 -27.01 22.06
C GLU A 171 27.70 -25.63 21.41
N PHE A 172 26.46 -25.17 21.31
CA PHE A 172 26.12 -23.85 20.82
C PHE A 172 26.28 -22.77 21.91
N VAL A 173 25.79 -23.07 23.12
CA VAL A 173 25.81 -22.12 24.25
C VAL A 173 27.20 -21.81 24.72
N ASN A 174 28.03 -22.85 24.99
CA ASN A 174 29.33 -22.69 25.58
C ASN A 174 30.35 -22.15 24.58
N THR A 175 31.02 -21.07 24.94
CA THR A 175 32.03 -20.44 24.09
C THR A 175 33.13 -19.76 24.93
N SER A 176 34.11 -19.20 24.28
CA SER A 176 35.16 -18.40 24.93
C SER A 176 34.89 -16.91 24.73
N CYS A 177 35.12 -16.12 25.73
CA CYS A 177 35.03 -14.66 25.65
C CYS A 177 36.08 -14.10 24.69
N PRO A 178 35.71 -13.32 23.67
CA PRO A 178 36.64 -12.75 22.71
C PRO A 178 37.60 -11.70 23.32
N ILE A 179 37.26 -11.15 24.50
CA ILE A 179 38.11 -10.16 25.18
C ILE A 179 39.13 -10.81 26.12
N CYS A 180 38.67 -11.73 27.00
CA CYS A 180 39.56 -12.28 28.04
C CYS A 180 39.92 -13.75 27.87
N GLY A 181 39.37 -14.43 26.84
CA GLY A 181 39.59 -15.87 26.59
C GLY A 181 38.91 -16.82 27.57
N GLY A 182 38.32 -16.32 28.65
CA GLY A 182 37.64 -17.13 29.66
C GLY A 182 36.32 -17.73 29.21
N PRO A 183 35.76 -18.70 30.00
CA PRO A 183 34.47 -19.31 29.71
C PRO A 183 33.34 -18.26 29.61
N ALA A 184 32.48 -18.42 28.61
CA ALA A 184 31.39 -17.53 28.34
C ALA A 184 30.23 -18.28 27.69
N GLU A 185 29.06 -17.66 27.61
CA GLU A 185 27.84 -18.25 27.02
C GLU A 185 27.36 -17.38 25.86
N ARG A 186 26.95 -17.99 24.75
CA ARG A 186 26.30 -17.30 23.65
C ARG A 186 24.86 -16.93 24.02
N GLU A 187 24.38 -15.83 23.42
CA GLU A 187 22.94 -15.55 23.39
C GLU A 187 22.22 -16.70 22.67
N THR A 188 21.12 -17.15 23.26
CA THR A 188 20.32 -18.25 22.74
C THR A 188 19.01 -17.83 22.12
N ASP A 189 18.59 -16.58 22.30
CA ASP A 189 17.47 -16.03 21.59
C ASP A 189 17.85 -15.69 20.15
N THR A 190 16.86 -15.71 19.26
CA THR A 190 17.02 -15.32 17.86
C THR A 190 16.31 -13.99 17.60
N MET A 191 16.68 -13.33 16.52
CA MET A 191 16.00 -12.11 16.07
C MET A 191 14.59 -12.41 15.55
N PRO A 192 13.65 -11.45 15.59
CA PRO A 192 12.34 -11.61 14.95
C PRO A 192 12.51 -11.64 13.42
N GLN A 193 11.59 -12.31 12.73
CA GLN A 193 11.63 -12.37 11.25
C GLN A 193 11.72 -11.02 10.55
N TRP A 194 11.23 -9.96 11.19
CA TRP A 194 11.32 -8.59 10.66
C TRP A 194 12.74 -8.04 10.65
N ALA A 195 13.65 -8.59 11.43
CA ALA A 195 15.06 -8.20 11.41
C ALA A 195 15.72 -8.66 10.10
N GLY A 196 15.58 -9.92 9.73
CA GLY A 196 16.09 -10.44 8.47
C GLY A 196 15.43 -9.80 7.25
N SER A 197 14.10 -9.67 7.27
CA SER A 197 13.38 -9.06 6.16
C SER A 197 13.59 -7.54 6.02
N SER A 198 14.10 -6.86 7.03
CA SER A 198 14.25 -5.40 7.03
C SER A 198 15.30 -4.88 6.04
N TRP A 199 16.23 -5.71 5.60
CA TRP A 199 17.36 -5.31 4.76
C TRP A 199 17.58 -6.18 3.51
N TYR A 200 16.68 -7.13 3.20
CA TYR A 200 16.84 -8.08 2.10
C TYR A 200 17.10 -7.39 0.75
N PHE A 201 16.45 -6.24 0.51
CA PHE A 201 16.61 -5.46 -0.73
C PHE A 201 18.03 -4.90 -0.90
N LEU A 202 18.76 -4.65 0.18
CA LEU A 202 20.18 -4.26 0.14
C LEU A 202 21.07 -5.44 -0.32
N ARG A 203 20.65 -6.67 -0.04
CA ARG A 203 21.37 -7.88 -0.43
C ARG A 203 21.12 -8.28 -1.89
N TYR A 204 19.95 -8.01 -2.43
CA TYR A 204 19.55 -8.42 -3.78
C TYR A 204 20.54 -8.02 -4.88
N PRO A 205 21.03 -6.77 -4.95
CA PRO A 205 21.98 -6.39 -6.00
C PRO A 205 23.31 -7.16 -5.97
N ASN A 206 23.61 -7.82 -4.84
CA ASN A 206 24.89 -8.48 -4.58
C ASN A 206 24.71 -9.82 -3.86
N SER A 207 23.77 -10.64 -4.28
CA SER A 207 23.37 -11.88 -3.58
C SER A 207 24.53 -12.87 -3.37
N ASN A 208 25.51 -12.90 -4.27
CA ASN A 208 26.66 -13.82 -4.24
C ASN A 208 27.90 -13.27 -3.51
N LEU A 209 27.82 -12.10 -2.88
CA LEU A 209 28.94 -11.52 -2.15
C LEU A 209 29.10 -12.25 -0.79
N GLU A 210 30.23 -12.91 -0.56
CA GLU A 210 30.49 -13.66 0.69
C GLU A 210 31.31 -12.87 1.72
N THR A 211 32.00 -11.81 1.28
CA THR A 211 32.96 -11.07 2.11
C THR A 211 32.33 -9.92 2.92
N ALA A 212 31.10 -9.51 2.58
CA ALA A 212 30.39 -8.42 3.24
C ALA A 212 28.87 -8.61 3.08
N PRO A 213 28.03 -7.90 3.87
CA PRO A 213 26.57 -7.92 3.70
C PRO A 213 26.12 -7.46 2.32
N PHE A 214 26.81 -6.44 1.76
CA PHE A 214 26.60 -5.89 0.42
C PHE A 214 27.79 -5.01 0.01
N ASP A 215 27.94 -4.72 -1.28
CA ASP A 215 28.85 -3.71 -1.79
C ASP A 215 28.15 -2.35 -1.86
N LYS A 216 28.68 -1.37 -1.11
CA LYS A 216 28.13 -0.01 -1.05
C LYS A 216 27.96 0.62 -2.43
N LYS A 217 28.93 0.46 -3.35
CA LYS A 217 28.88 1.09 -4.68
C LYS A 217 27.76 0.52 -5.53
N ILE A 218 27.51 -0.78 -5.42
CA ILE A 218 26.44 -1.46 -6.13
C ILE A 218 25.08 -1.07 -5.54
N VAL A 219 24.97 -1.09 -4.20
CA VAL A 219 23.77 -0.68 -3.48
C VAL A 219 23.40 0.77 -3.78
N ASP A 220 24.34 1.71 -3.68
CA ASP A 220 24.09 3.13 -3.95
C ASP A 220 23.74 3.41 -5.42
N LYS A 221 24.05 2.50 -6.35
CA LYS A 221 23.65 2.60 -7.75
C LYS A 221 22.23 2.11 -8.02
N TRP A 222 21.80 1.05 -7.32
CA TRP A 222 20.51 0.39 -7.58
C TRP A 222 19.39 0.85 -6.66
N LEU A 223 19.72 1.45 -5.52
CA LEU A 223 18.80 1.83 -4.46
C LEU A 223 18.85 3.35 -4.20
N PRO A 224 17.82 3.92 -3.58
CA PRO A 224 16.63 3.29 -2.98
C PRO A 224 15.70 2.63 -4.00
N VAL A 225 14.83 1.72 -3.54
CA VAL A 225 13.86 1.02 -4.40
C VAL A 225 12.87 2.01 -5.01
N ASP A 226 12.67 1.96 -6.33
CA ASP A 226 11.83 2.92 -7.05
C ASP A 226 10.34 2.83 -6.66
N CYS A 227 9.81 1.62 -6.57
CA CYS A 227 8.42 1.39 -6.15
C CYS A 227 8.30 0.13 -5.31
N TYR A 228 7.80 0.27 -4.11
CA TYR A 228 7.61 -0.82 -3.16
C TYR A 228 6.13 -1.15 -3.00
N VAL A 229 5.76 -2.37 -3.38
CA VAL A 229 4.37 -2.85 -3.37
C VAL A 229 4.16 -3.80 -2.20
N GLY A 230 3.17 -3.54 -1.36
CA GLY A 230 2.91 -4.39 -0.21
C GLY A 230 1.65 -4.00 0.56
N GLY A 231 1.14 -4.91 1.40
CA GLY A 231 -0.07 -4.69 2.20
C GLY A 231 0.11 -3.60 3.26
N VAL A 232 -0.96 -2.85 3.51
CA VAL A 232 -0.99 -1.75 4.49
C VAL A 232 -0.66 -2.19 5.91
N GLU A 233 -0.90 -3.46 6.26
CA GLU A 233 -0.56 -4.04 7.57
C GLU A 233 0.93 -4.00 7.90
N HIS A 234 1.79 -3.91 6.88
CA HIS A 234 3.23 -3.81 7.07
C HIS A 234 3.72 -2.42 7.48
N ALA A 235 2.84 -1.41 7.50
CA ALA A 235 3.19 -0.04 7.91
C ALA A 235 3.82 0.01 9.31
N ILE A 236 3.32 -0.79 10.25
CA ILE A 236 3.82 -0.91 11.64
C ILE A 236 4.66 -2.16 11.88
N LEU A 237 4.94 -2.96 10.85
CA LEU A 237 5.72 -4.19 10.89
C LEU A 237 6.97 -4.03 10.02
N HIS A 238 7.04 -4.72 8.89
CA HIS A 238 8.19 -4.73 8.00
C HIS A 238 8.69 -3.34 7.58
N LEU A 239 7.79 -2.45 7.18
CA LEU A 239 8.18 -1.11 6.69
C LEU A 239 8.85 -0.27 7.78
N LEU A 240 8.40 -0.39 9.02
CA LEU A 240 8.99 0.33 10.14
C LEU A 240 10.43 -0.17 10.41
N TYR A 241 10.64 -1.50 10.41
CA TYR A 241 11.96 -2.08 10.56
C TYR A 241 12.89 -1.73 9.39
N ALA A 242 12.41 -1.85 8.15
CA ALA A 242 13.18 -1.53 6.96
C ALA A 242 13.65 -0.06 6.97
N ARG A 243 12.77 0.86 7.32
CA ARG A 243 13.08 2.28 7.42
C ARG A 243 14.08 2.58 8.54
N PHE A 244 13.88 1.99 9.72
CA PHE A 244 14.82 2.14 10.85
C PHE A 244 16.21 1.62 10.49
N PHE A 245 16.29 0.44 9.90
CA PHE A 245 17.55 -0.18 9.52
C PHE A 245 18.29 0.63 8.45
N THR A 246 17.55 1.15 7.46
CA THR A 246 18.13 2.03 6.43
C THR A 246 18.69 3.31 7.03
N LYS A 247 17.95 3.97 7.93
CA LYS A 247 18.44 5.19 8.60
C LYS A 247 19.68 4.92 9.46
N PHE A 248 19.70 3.80 10.17
CA PHE A 248 20.88 3.39 10.94
C PHE A 248 22.09 3.16 10.03
N LEU A 249 21.93 2.44 8.93
CA LEU A 249 23.02 2.19 7.97
C LEU A 249 23.51 3.49 7.30
N TYR A 250 22.63 4.43 7.05
CA TYR A 250 22.98 5.76 6.56
C TYR A 250 23.79 6.54 7.60
N ASP A 251 23.34 6.57 8.86
CA ASP A 251 24.02 7.28 9.96
C ASP A 251 25.47 6.80 10.18
N ILE A 252 25.73 5.49 10.00
CA ILE A 252 27.07 4.92 10.08
C ILE A 252 27.85 4.98 8.75
N GLY A 253 27.28 5.58 7.70
CA GLY A 253 27.93 5.74 6.39
C GLY A 253 28.01 4.47 5.53
N ALA A 254 27.30 3.40 5.90
CA ALA A 254 27.28 2.14 5.16
C ALA A 254 26.55 2.21 3.81
N ILE A 255 25.58 3.12 3.68
CA ILE A 255 24.82 3.42 2.44
C ILE A 255 24.73 4.92 2.21
N GLY A 256 24.34 5.35 1.01
CA GLY A 256 24.27 6.76 0.60
C GLY A 256 22.90 7.39 0.67
N PHE A 257 21.87 6.69 1.15
CA PHE A 257 20.47 7.15 1.21
C PHE A 257 19.84 6.83 2.57
N ASP A 258 18.90 7.64 3.03
CA ASP A 258 18.25 7.55 4.35
C ASP A 258 16.80 7.03 4.32
N GLU A 259 16.22 6.84 3.13
CA GLU A 259 14.89 6.23 2.95
C GLU A 259 14.99 5.01 2.02
N PRO A 260 14.39 3.87 2.39
CA PRO A 260 14.54 2.64 1.62
C PRO A 260 13.78 2.62 0.30
N PHE A 261 12.65 3.35 0.22
CA PHE A 261 11.69 3.27 -0.88
C PHE A 261 11.30 4.68 -1.35
N LEU A 262 11.40 4.96 -2.67
CA LEU A 262 11.01 6.25 -3.26
C LEU A 262 9.49 6.40 -3.34
N ARG A 263 8.81 5.29 -3.65
CA ARG A 263 7.35 5.22 -3.74
C ARG A 263 6.84 3.99 -3.01
N LEU A 264 5.83 4.17 -2.18
CA LEU A 264 5.09 3.07 -1.56
C LEU A 264 3.73 2.94 -2.24
N PHE A 265 3.39 1.72 -2.66
CA PHE A 265 2.08 1.39 -3.20
C PHE A 265 1.45 0.29 -2.34
N ASN A 266 0.43 0.64 -1.57
CA ASN A 266 -0.30 -0.32 -0.76
C ASN A 266 -1.51 -0.86 -1.51
N GLN A 267 -1.64 -2.19 -1.54
CA GLN A 267 -2.85 -2.84 -2.06
C GLN A 267 -3.99 -2.74 -1.04
N GLY A 268 -5.22 -2.67 -1.56
CA GLY A 268 -6.43 -2.89 -0.81
C GLY A 268 -6.56 -4.35 -0.34
N MET A 269 -7.50 -4.60 0.54
CA MET A 269 -7.78 -5.93 1.07
C MET A 269 -8.75 -6.67 0.15
N VAL A 270 -8.48 -7.96 -0.10
CA VAL A 270 -9.48 -8.84 -0.69
C VAL A 270 -10.37 -9.38 0.43
N THR A 271 -11.63 -9.04 0.37
CA THR A 271 -12.66 -9.42 1.34
C THR A 271 -13.56 -10.51 0.78
N LYS A 272 -14.24 -11.25 1.65
CA LYS A 272 -15.27 -12.21 1.27
C LYS A 272 -16.31 -12.33 2.37
N PHE A 273 -17.55 -12.63 1.98
CA PHE A 273 -18.61 -12.90 2.94
C PHE A 273 -18.26 -14.10 3.84
N SER A 274 -18.43 -13.92 5.15
CA SER A 274 -18.26 -14.97 6.16
C SER A 274 -19.61 -15.45 6.66
N GLU A 275 -19.94 -16.69 6.43
CA GLU A 275 -21.16 -17.31 6.96
C GLU A 275 -21.17 -17.34 8.50
N LYS A 276 -19.98 -17.44 9.11
CA LYS A 276 -19.85 -17.46 10.59
C LYS A 276 -20.22 -16.14 11.25
N THR A 277 -19.88 -15.01 10.61
CA THR A 277 -20.11 -13.68 11.20
C THR A 277 -21.25 -12.93 10.53
N GLY A 278 -21.74 -13.40 9.36
CA GLY A 278 -22.76 -12.75 8.56
C GLY A 278 -22.31 -11.41 7.93
N LYS A 279 -20.99 -11.22 7.74
CA LYS A 279 -20.41 -9.95 7.23
C LYS A 279 -19.39 -10.20 6.13
N ILE A 280 -19.25 -9.19 5.25
CA ILE A 280 -18.13 -9.10 4.30
C ILE A 280 -16.93 -8.56 5.07
N GLU A 281 -15.85 -9.32 5.10
CA GLU A 281 -14.66 -8.96 5.87
C GLU A 281 -13.39 -9.63 5.33
N LYS A 282 -12.22 -9.18 5.81
CA LYS A 282 -10.93 -9.76 5.43
C LYS A 282 -10.94 -11.28 5.58
N MET A 283 -10.44 -11.99 4.58
CA MET A 283 -10.31 -13.44 4.60
C MET A 283 -9.44 -13.91 5.77
N SER A 284 -9.93 -14.89 6.52
CA SER A 284 -9.22 -15.48 7.65
C SER A 284 -9.71 -16.91 7.91
N LYS A 285 -8.78 -17.82 8.25
CA LYS A 285 -9.12 -19.21 8.61
C LYS A 285 -10.13 -19.28 9.76
N SER A 286 -9.99 -18.40 10.75
CA SER A 286 -10.91 -18.34 11.91
C SER A 286 -12.34 -17.94 11.51
N LYS A 287 -12.50 -17.17 10.44
CA LYS A 287 -13.77 -16.67 9.93
C LYS A 287 -14.40 -17.60 8.89
N GLY A 288 -13.64 -18.60 8.40
CA GLY A 288 -14.12 -19.60 7.43
C GLY A 288 -14.40 -19.05 6.03
N ASN A 289 -13.89 -17.86 5.69
CA ASN A 289 -14.11 -17.19 4.42
C ASN A 289 -12.87 -17.17 3.50
N VAL A 290 -11.92 -18.06 3.72
CA VAL A 290 -10.71 -18.18 2.89
C VAL A 290 -11.03 -18.85 1.57
N VAL A 291 -10.49 -18.31 0.48
CA VAL A 291 -10.44 -18.94 -0.83
C VAL A 291 -9.08 -19.61 -0.99
N ASN A 292 -9.08 -20.92 -1.25
CA ASN A 292 -7.85 -21.65 -1.60
C ASN A 292 -7.64 -21.52 -3.13
N PRO A 293 -6.48 -21.06 -3.59
CA PRO A 293 -6.19 -20.96 -5.02
C PRO A 293 -6.06 -22.32 -5.73
N ASP A 294 -5.62 -23.38 -5.05
CA ASP A 294 -5.34 -24.67 -5.70
C ASP A 294 -6.52 -25.24 -6.50
N PRO A 295 -7.75 -25.36 -5.97
CA PRO A 295 -8.90 -25.82 -6.75
C PRO A 295 -9.26 -24.89 -7.92
N LEU A 296 -8.98 -23.60 -7.82
CA LEU A 296 -9.20 -22.66 -8.91
C LEU A 296 -8.17 -22.82 -10.01
N VAL A 297 -6.92 -23.04 -9.65
CA VAL A 297 -5.83 -23.33 -10.59
C VAL A 297 -6.09 -24.64 -11.32
N GLU A 298 -6.53 -25.69 -10.63
CA GLU A 298 -6.89 -26.97 -11.26
C GLU A 298 -8.05 -26.82 -12.26
N LYS A 299 -9.06 -26.01 -11.90
CA LYS A 299 -10.26 -25.85 -12.74
C LYS A 299 -10.06 -24.88 -13.91
N TYR A 300 -9.39 -23.76 -13.69
CA TYR A 300 -9.36 -22.64 -14.63
C TYR A 300 -7.97 -22.34 -15.19
N GLY A 301 -6.91 -22.92 -14.62
CA GLY A 301 -5.52 -22.61 -14.95
C GLY A 301 -4.96 -21.40 -14.18
N THR A 302 -3.66 -21.40 -13.96
CA THR A 302 -2.94 -20.37 -13.19
C THR A 302 -3.13 -18.98 -13.77
N ASP A 303 -3.04 -18.81 -15.08
CA ASP A 303 -3.15 -17.49 -15.72
C ASP A 303 -4.56 -16.88 -15.59
N THR A 304 -5.60 -17.72 -15.54
CA THR A 304 -6.96 -17.25 -15.26
C THR A 304 -7.07 -16.69 -13.84
N VAL A 305 -6.48 -17.37 -12.85
CA VAL A 305 -6.48 -16.92 -11.46
C VAL A 305 -5.70 -15.59 -11.34
N ARG A 306 -4.51 -15.50 -11.93
CA ARG A 306 -3.71 -14.27 -11.97
C ARG A 306 -4.46 -13.09 -12.59
N LEU A 307 -5.08 -13.31 -13.75
CA LEU A 307 -5.91 -12.29 -14.40
C LEU A 307 -7.06 -11.83 -13.52
N TYR A 308 -7.74 -12.78 -12.86
CA TYR A 308 -8.88 -12.44 -12.02
C TYR A 308 -8.46 -11.63 -10.79
N GLU A 309 -7.36 -11.99 -10.12
CA GLU A 309 -6.84 -11.21 -8.99
C GLU A 309 -6.50 -9.76 -9.37
N LEU A 310 -5.99 -9.55 -10.58
CA LEU A 310 -5.71 -8.20 -11.09
C LEU A 310 -6.95 -7.47 -11.61
N PHE A 311 -7.98 -8.21 -12.02
CA PHE A 311 -9.20 -7.66 -12.64
C PHE A 311 -10.28 -7.29 -11.64
N ILE A 312 -10.27 -7.88 -10.43
CA ILE A 312 -11.34 -7.78 -9.43
C ILE A 312 -11.66 -6.32 -9.03
N GLY A 313 -10.68 -5.43 -9.07
CA GLY A 313 -10.85 -4.01 -8.75
C GLY A 313 -9.56 -3.21 -8.91
N PRO A 314 -9.61 -1.90 -8.66
CA PRO A 314 -8.40 -1.09 -8.55
C PRO A 314 -7.50 -1.66 -7.45
N PRO A 315 -6.18 -1.82 -7.70
CA PRO A 315 -5.29 -2.48 -6.73
C PRO A 315 -5.23 -1.81 -5.37
N GLU A 316 -5.44 -0.49 -5.29
CA GLU A 316 -5.38 0.31 -4.06
C GLU A 316 -6.67 0.31 -3.24
N VAL A 317 -7.76 -0.30 -3.75
CA VAL A 317 -9.08 -0.30 -3.10
C VAL A 317 -9.45 -1.70 -2.65
N ASP A 318 -10.11 -1.80 -1.49
CA ASP A 318 -10.66 -3.06 -1.02
C ASP A 318 -11.67 -3.62 -2.04
N SER A 319 -11.55 -4.91 -2.33
CA SER A 319 -12.41 -5.58 -3.31
C SER A 319 -13.01 -6.85 -2.73
N GLU A 320 -14.27 -7.13 -3.05
CA GLU A 320 -14.93 -8.35 -2.64
C GLU A 320 -14.67 -9.48 -3.64
N TRP A 321 -14.22 -10.62 -3.15
CA TRP A 321 -14.05 -11.83 -3.95
C TRP A 321 -15.41 -12.37 -4.40
N ASN A 322 -15.57 -12.54 -5.72
CA ASN A 322 -16.75 -13.14 -6.33
C ASN A 322 -16.36 -14.36 -7.15
N ASP A 323 -16.82 -15.53 -6.74
CA ASP A 323 -16.48 -16.81 -7.36
C ASP A 323 -16.93 -16.90 -8.84
N SER A 324 -17.92 -16.10 -9.29
CA SER A 324 -18.40 -16.09 -10.68
C SER A 324 -17.54 -15.18 -11.59
N GLY A 325 -16.78 -14.24 -11.04
CA GLY A 325 -15.98 -13.28 -11.82
C GLY A 325 -14.84 -13.94 -12.59
N ILE A 326 -14.26 -15.00 -12.03
CA ILE A 326 -13.14 -15.75 -12.63
C ILE A 326 -13.50 -16.39 -13.99
N GLU A 327 -14.76 -16.78 -14.19
CA GLU A 327 -15.22 -17.35 -15.45
C GLU A 327 -15.14 -16.38 -16.62
N GLY A 328 -15.28 -15.08 -16.33
CA GLY A 328 -15.09 -14.02 -17.34
C GLY A 328 -13.66 -13.99 -17.87
N CYS A 329 -12.67 -14.08 -16.98
CA CYS A 329 -11.26 -14.14 -17.34
C CYS A 329 -10.90 -15.44 -18.10
N TYR A 330 -11.45 -16.58 -17.69
CA TYR A 330 -11.27 -17.85 -18.39
C TYR A 330 -11.80 -17.81 -19.82
N ARG A 331 -13.03 -17.30 -20.02
CA ARG A 331 -13.61 -17.15 -21.35
C ARG A 331 -12.83 -16.18 -22.23
N PHE A 332 -12.28 -15.11 -21.64
CA PHE A 332 -11.43 -14.18 -22.36
C PHE A 332 -10.15 -14.88 -22.88
N LEU A 333 -9.42 -15.59 -22.03
CA LEU A 333 -8.21 -16.31 -22.45
C LEU A 333 -8.51 -17.33 -23.56
N ARG A 334 -9.61 -18.06 -23.46
CA ARG A 334 -10.01 -18.99 -24.52
C ARG A 334 -10.28 -18.29 -25.85
N LYS A 335 -11.02 -17.18 -25.82
CA LYS A 335 -11.28 -16.39 -27.03
C LYS A 335 -10.00 -15.79 -27.62
N ALA A 336 -9.09 -15.31 -26.75
CA ALA A 336 -7.79 -14.81 -27.19
C ALA A 336 -6.94 -15.92 -27.85
N TRP A 337 -6.96 -17.13 -27.29
CA TRP A 337 -6.31 -18.30 -27.85
C TRP A 337 -6.85 -18.61 -29.25
N ASP A 338 -8.18 -18.78 -29.36
CA ASP A 338 -8.83 -19.12 -30.63
C ASP A 338 -8.55 -18.06 -31.70
N PHE A 339 -8.61 -16.78 -31.34
CA PHE A 339 -8.28 -15.67 -32.20
C PHE A 339 -6.82 -15.77 -32.72
N ILE A 340 -5.84 -15.94 -31.83
CA ILE A 340 -4.43 -16.00 -32.20
C ILE A 340 -4.17 -17.20 -33.12
N ILE A 341 -4.67 -18.38 -32.76
CA ILE A 341 -4.52 -19.59 -33.57
C ILE A 341 -5.14 -19.40 -34.97
N GLU A 342 -6.28 -18.75 -35.07
CA GLU A 342 -6.91 -18.46 -36.36
C GLU A 342 -6.07 -17.51 -37.20
N GLN A 343 -5.54 -16.42 -36.63
CA GLN A 343 -4.71 -15.46 -37.34
C GLN A 343 -3.39 -16.11 -37.82
N VAL A 344 -2.76 -16.92 -36.98
CA VAL A 344 -1.53 -17.66 -37.34
C VAL A 344 -1.79 -18.65 -38.49
N LYS A 345 -2.91 -19.37 -38.47
CA LYS A 345 -3.29 -20.29 -39.57
C LYS A 345 -3.55 -19.57 -40.86
N LYS A 346 -4.18 -18.41 -40.86
CA LYS A 346 -4.45 -17.58 -42.04
C LYS A 346 -3.17 -16.98 -42.62
N ASN A 347 -2.14 -16.79 -41.80
CA ASN A 347 -0.77 -16.37 -42.20
C ASN A 347 -0.74 -15.13 -43.12
N TYR A 348 -1.39 -14.07 -42.68
CA TYR A 348 -1.42 -12.81 -43.41
C TYR A 348 -0.05 -12.13 -43.43
N ASN A 349 0.34 -11.61 -44.59
CA ASN A 349 1.59 -10.86 -44.76
C ASN A 349 1.54 -9.48 -44.09
N GLU A 350 0.38 -8.85 -44.08
CA GLU A 350 0.16 -7.51 -43.54
C GLU A 350 -1.14 -7.46 -42.73
N THR A 351 -1.14 -6.60 -41.70
CA THR A 351 -2.32 -6.28 -40.93
C THR A 351 -3.14 -5.23 -41.66
N ASP A 352 -4.47 -5.42 -41.76
CA ASP A 352 -5.34 -4.40 -42.34
C ASP A 352 -5.32 -3.09 -41.53
N LYS A 353 -5.65 -1.96 -42.18
CA LYS A 353 -5.53 -0.62 -41.57
C LYS A 353 -6.34 -0.48 -40.28
N GLN A 354 -7.55 -1.03 -40.23
CA GLN A 354 -8.43 -0.88 -39.05
C GLN A 354 -7.94 -1.73 -37.87
N SER A 355 -7.53 -2.96 -38.12
CA SER A 355 -6.94 -3.85 -37.14
C SER A 355 -5.63 -3.26 -36.57
N LYS A 356 -4.83 -2.63 -37.43
CA LYS A 356 -3.59 -1.95 -37.02
C LYS A 356 -3.84 -0.76 -36.11
N ILE A 357 -4.85 0.06 -36.42
CA ILE A 357 -5.27 1.16 -35.54
C ILE A 357 -5.69 0.63 -34.17
N LYS A 358 -6.54 -0.40 -34.13
CA LYS A 358 -6.99 -1.00 -32.86
C LYS A 358 -5.83 -1.57 -32.05
N LEU A 359 -4.86 -2.23 -32.68
CA LEU A 359 -3.69 -2.76 -31.99
C LEU A 359 -2.83 -1.64 -31.39
N HIS A 360 -2.54 -0.59 -32.14
CA HIS A 360 -1.75 0.53 -31.64
C HIS A 360 -2.45 1.31 -30.53
N GLN A 361 -3.77 1.44 -30.58
CA GLN A 361 -4.57 1.97 -29.48
C GLN A 361 -4.51 1.07 -28.24
N LEU A 362 -4.54 -0.27 -28.42
CA LEU A 362 -4.36 -1.22 -27.33
C LEU A 362 -2.97 -1.08 -26.70
N ILE A 363 -1.90 -1.07 -27.50
CA ILE A 363 -0.52 -0.90 -27.03
C ILE A 363 -0.40 0.34 -26.15
N LYS A 364 -0.86 1.49 -26.64
CA LYS A 364 -0.88 2.73 -25.86
C LYS A 364 -1.64 2.59 -24.56
N LYS A 365 -2.89 2.10 -24.65
CA LYS A 365 -3.81 1.99 -23.53
C LYS A 365 -3.26 1.06 -22.44
N VAL A 366 -2.71 -0.10 -22.82
CA VAL A 366 -2.13 -1.05 -21.86
C VAL A 366 -0.86 -0.49 -21.21
N THR A 367 0.03 0.11 -22.00
CA THR A 367 1.25 0.74 -21.47
C THR A 367 0.94 1.80 -20.43
N GLU A 368 0.07 2.77 -20.74
CA GLU A 368 -0.34 3.81 -19.80
C GLU A 368 -1.04 3.26 -18.55
N ARG A 369 -1.78 2.14 -18.68
CA ARG A 369 -2.46 1.50 -17.54
C ARG A 369 -1.48 0.79 -16.62
N ILE A 370 -0.48 0.11 -17.16
CA ILE A 370 0.58 -0.54 -16.37
C ILE A 370 1.40 0.52 -15.63
N GLU A 371 1.86 1.57 -16.32
CA GLU A 371 2.61 2.68 -15.71
C GLU A 371 1.83 3.38 -14.59
N GLY A 372 0.52 3.51 -14.77
CA GLY A 372 -0.39 4.08 -13.77
C GLY A 372 -0.88 3.11 -12.70
N PHE A 373 -0.42 1.86 -12.65
CA PHE A 373 -0.93 0.79 -11.76
C PHE A 373 -2.44 0.51 -11.89
N LYS A 374 -3.03 0.81 -13.05
CA LYS A 374 -4.46 0.56 -13.35
C LYS A 374 -4.64 -0.81 -14.01
N LEU A 375 -4.18 -1.87 -13.35
CA LEU A 375 -4.05 -3.21 -13.93
C LEU A 375 -5.41 -3.81 -14.30
N ASN A 376 -6.45 -3.57 -13.51
CA ASN A 376 -7.81 -4.02 -13.80
C ASN A 376 -8.34 -3.44 -15.12
N THR A 377 -8.05 -2.18 -15.42
CA THR A 377 -8.49 -1.54 -16.67
C THR A 377 -7.58 -1.89 -17.86
N ALA A 378 -6.35 -2.33 -17.62
CA ALA A 378 -5.51 -2.93 -18.66
C ALA A 378 -6.15 -4.25 -19.16
N ILE A 379 -6.60 -5.11 -18.23
CA ILE A 379 -7.28 -6.36 -18.58
C ILE A 379 -8.59 -6.09 -19.33
N SER A 380 -9.38 -5.10 -18.88
CA SER A 380 -10.59 -4.67 -19.63
C SER A 380 -10.26 -4.25 -21.06
N ALA A 381 -9.11 -3.57 -21.29
CA ALA A 381 -8.71 -3.16 -22.63
C ALA A 381 -8.43 -4.36 -23.54
N PHE A 382 -7.82 -5.43 -23.03
CA PHE A 382 -7.66 -6.66 -23.79
C PHE A 382 -9.02 -7.33 -24.10
N MET A 383 -9.93 -7.37 -23.14
CA MET A 383 -11.27 -7.94 -23.33
C MET A 383 -12.06 -7.17 -24.38
N GLU A 384 -12.01 -5.83 -24.34
CA GLU A 384 -12.62 -4.93 -25.33
C GLU A 384 -12.03 -5.18 -26.70
N PHE A 385 -10.69 -5.24 -26.82
CA PHE A 385 -10.00 -5.49 -28.06
C PHE A 385 -10.46 -6.79 -28.73
N ILE A 386 -10.43 -7.92 -28.00
CA ILE A 386 -10.89 -9.22 -28.55
C ILE A 386 -12.39 -9.21 -28.91
N LYS A 387 -13.21 -8.47 -28.16
CA LYS A 387 -14.66 -8.37 -28.47
C LYS A 387 -14.96 -7.54 -29.71
N ASP A 388 -14.18 -6.46 -29.90
CA ASP A 388 -14.47 -5.43 -30.90
C ASP A 388 -13.71 -5.66 -32.23
N ILE A 389 -12.91 -6.71 -32.31
CA ILE A 389 -12.26 -7.13 -33.56
C ILE A 389 -13.33 -7.68 -34.51
N PRO A 390 -13.38 -7.20 -35.79
CA PRO A 390 -14.24 -7.77 -36.81
C PRO A 390 -13.87 -9.24 -37.14
N ASP A 391 -14.85 -10.03 -37.53
CA ASP A 391 -14.62 -11.44 -37.91
C ASP A 391 -13.71 -11.59 -39.14
N ASP A 392 -13.66 -10.58 -39.99
CA ASP A 392 -12.80 -10.50 -41.18
C ASP A 392 -11.44 -9.83 -40.95
N ALA A 393 -11.13 -9.49 -39.70
CA ALA A 393 -9.86 -8.86 -39.36
C ALA A 393 -8.64 -9.70 -39.74
N CYS A 394 -7.63 -9.00 -40.23
CA CYS A 394 -6.35 -9.60 -40.68
C CYS A 394 -5.21 -9.05 -39.86
N PHE A 395 -4.45 -9.95 -39.21
CA PHE A 395 -3.22 -9.59 -38.50
C PHE A 395 -2.01 -10.34 -39.05
N SER A 396 -0.93 -9.61 -39.27
CA SER A 396 0.36 -10.22 -39.57
C SER A 396 0.94 -10.94 -38.36
N LYS A 397 1.84 -11.90 -38.60
CA LYS A 397 2.55 -12.59 -37.51
C LYS A 397 3.20 -11.60 -36.53
N GLN A 398 3.88 -10.56 -37.01
CA GLN A 398 4.54 -9.54 -36.20
C GLN A 398 3.56 -8.78 -35.30
N ASP A 399 2.35 -8.50 -35.75
CA ASP A 399 1.36 -7.78 -34.95
C ASP A 399 0.67 -8.69 -33.91
N ILE A 400 0.56 -10.00 -34.22
CA ILE A 400 0.15 -11.02 -33.23
C ILE A 400 1.25 -11.17 -32.14
N GLU A 401 2.51 -11.17 -32.52
CA GLU A 401 3.64 -11.17 -31.57
C GLU A 401 3.55 -10.01 -30.58
N LYS A 402 3.28 -8.78 -31.06
CA LYS A 402 3.07 -7.60 -30.18
C LYS A 402 1.94 -7.81 -29.19
N PHE A 403 0.81 -8.39 -29.63
CA PHE A 403 -0.32 -8.69 -28.75
C PHE A 403 0.07 -9.68 -27.65
N ILE A 404 0.83 -10.73 -27.99
CA ILE A 404 1.29 -11.75 -27.04
C ILE A 404 2.26 -11.13 -26.03
N VAL A 405 3.21 -10.30 -26.48
CA VAL A 405 4.13 -9.58 -25.57
C VAL A 405 3.37 -8.68 -24.60
N LEU A 406 2.36 -7.93 -25.06
CA LEU A 406 1.52 -7.12 -24.18
C LEU A 406 0.79 -7.94 -23.10
N LEU A 407 0.35 -9.15 -23.46
CA LEU A 407 -0.41 -10.01 -22.56
C LEU A 407 0.50 -10.79 -21.58
N SER A 408 1.78 -10.98 -21.92
CA SER A 408 2.70 -11.84 -21.17
C SER A 408 2.84 -11.49 -19.67
N PRO A 409 2.83 -10.24 -19.19
CA PRO A 409 2.89 -9.95 -17.76
C PRO A 409 1.64 -10.41 -16.99
N PHE A 410 0.50 -10.48 -17.66
CA PHE A 410 -0.78 -10.86 -17.08
C PHE A 410 -1.04 -12.37 -17.14
N ALA A 411 -0.67 -13.00 -18.26
CA ALA A 411 -0.87 -14.41 -18.53
C ALA A 411 0.42 -15.06 -19.08
N PRO A 412 1.43 -15.25 -18.22
CA PRO A 412 2.78 -15.64 -18.63
C PRO A 412 2.85 -17.01 -19.28
N HIS A 413 2.16 -18.03 -18.74
CA HIS A 413 2.18 -19.38 -19.29
C HIS A 413 1.47 -19.46 -20.64
N PHE A 414 0.33 -18.76 -20.74
CA PHE A 414 -0.43 -18.63 -21.97
C PHE A 414 0.40 -17.97 -23.08
N ALA A 415 1.08 -16.88 -22.74
CA ALA A 415 1.91 -16.15 -23.70
C ALA A 415 3.12 -16.97 -24.14
N GLU A 416 3.79 -17.62 -23.22
CA GLU A 416 4.98 -18.45 -23.52
C GLU A 416 4.62 -19.64 -24.42
N GLU A 417 3.52 -20.34 -24.16
CA GLU A 417 3.05 -21.46 -24.98
C GLU A 417 2.77 -21.00 -26.42
N LEU A 418 2.08 -19.88 -26.60
CA LEU A 418 1.84 -19.32 -27.92
C LEU A 418 3.13 -18.88 -28.63
N TRP A 419 4.04 -18.30 -27.87
CA TRP A 419 5.31 -17.81 -28.40
C TRP A 419 6.22 -18.94 -28.86
N CYS A 420 6.46 -19.94 -28.03
CA CYS A 420 7.38 -21.04 -28.31
C CYS A 420 6.73 -22.10 -29.20
N GLU A 421 5.54 -22.60 -28.87
CA GLU A 421 4.96 -23.77 -29.51
C GLU A 421 4.14 -23.41 -30.78
N VAL A 422 3.50 -22.26 -30.82
CA VAL A 422 2.66 -21.85 -31.94
C VAL A 422 3.42 -21.00 -32.96
N LEU A 423 4.20 -20.03 -32.47
CA LEU A 423 4.97 -19.14 -33.33
C LEU A 423 6.39 -19.63 -33.60
N ASN A 424 6.83 -20.72 -32.94
CA ASN A 424 8.14 -21.38 -33.09
C ASN A 424 9.34 -20.46 -32.80
N HIS A 425 9.23 -19.63 -31.74
CA HIS A 425 10.38 -18.88 -31.24
C HIS A 425 11.26 -19.76 -30.34
N ALA A 426 12.58 -19.62 -30.47
CA ALA A 426 13.56 -20.39 -29.70
C ALA A 426 13.79 -19.79 -28.29
N GLU A 427 13.59 -18.50 -28.15
CA GLU A 427 13.75 -17.79 -26.86
C GLU A 427 12.41 -17.46 -26.24
N THR A 428 12.41 -17.23 -24.95
CA THR A 428 11.22 -16.87 -24.16
C THR A 428 10.66 -15.50 -24.57
N VAL A 429 9.33 -15.36 -24.53
CA VAL A 429 8.63 -14.09 -24.76
C VAL A 429 9.08 -12.96 -23.83
N PHE A 430 9.61 -13.31 -22.65
CA PHE A 430 10.03 -12.33 -21.65
C PHE A 430 11.34 -11.62 -21.99
N ASN A 431 12.08 -12.10 -23.01
CA ASN A 431 13.27 -11.44 -23.54
C ASN A 431 12.94 -10.46 -24.66
N ASP A 432 11.71 -10.47 -25.17
CA ASP A 432 11.33 -9.58 -26.26
C ASP A 432 11.04 -8.15 -25.78
N ARG A 433 11.15 -7.20 -26.68
CA ARG A 433 10.97 -5.79 -26.38
C ARG A 433 9.49 -5.44 -26.26
N TRP A 434 9.18 -4.61 -25.24
CA TRP A 434 7.85 -4.06 -25.12
C TRP A 434 7.46 -3.29 -26.38
N PRO A 435 6.27 -3.56 -26.97
CA PRO A 435 5.89 -2.93 -28.23
C PRO A 435 5.58 -1.45 -28.08
N GLU A 436 6.05 -0.67 -29.05
CA GLU A 436 5.78 0.76 -29.12
C GLU A 436 4.60 1.04 -30.04
N PHE A 437 3.80 2.03 -29.69
CA PHE A 437 2.73 2.49 -30.58
C PHE A 437 3.20 3.60 -31.53
N GLU A 438 2.70 3.60 -32.75
CA GLU A 438 2.95 4.65 -33.73
C GLU A 438 1.84 5.71 -33.65
N SER A 439 2.20 6.98 -33.47
CA SER A 439 1.24 8.10 -33.34
C SER A 439 0.24 8.20 -34.48
N LYS A 440 0.64 7.87 -35.71
CA LYS A 440 -0.23 7.89 -36.91
C LYS A 440 -1.43 6.92 -36.82
N PHE A 441 -1.36 5.87 -35.99
CA PHE A 441 -2.43 4.90 -35.80
C PHE A 441 -3.27 5.14 -34.53
N ILE A 442 -2.94 6.16 -33.72
CA ILE A 442 -3.68 6.44 -32.49
C ILE A 442 -4.81 7.43 -32.72
N PHE A 443 -4.62 8.33 -33.68
CA PHE A 443 -5.63 9.33 -33.98
C PHE A 443 -6.82 8.64 -34.65
N GLU A 444 -7.98 8.64 -34.01
CA GLU A 444 -9.23 8.36 -34.69
C GLU A 444 -9.40 9.41 -35.78
N GLU A 445 -9.37 8.97 -37.02
CA GLU A 445 -9.69 9.82 -38.17
C GLU A 445 -11.15 10.27 -38.09
N THR A 446 -11.97 9.60 -37.24
CA THR A 446 -13.39 9.88 -37.05
C THR A 446 -13.76 10.01 -35.58
N ILE A 447 -14.70 10.88 -35.30
CA ILE A 447 -15.32 11.05 -33.99
C ILE A 447 -16.83 10.82 -34.10
N THR A 448 -17.42 10.26 -33.04
CA THR A 448 -18.88 10.07 -32.96
C THR A 448 -19.50 11.24 -32.22
N ILE A 449 -20.37 11.99 -32.90
CA ILE A 449 -21.03 13.18 -32.38
C ILE A 449 -22.52 12.91 -32.18
N PRO A 450 -23.06 13.09 -30.97
CA PRO A 450 -24.51 13.03 -30.74
C PRO A 450 -25.21 14.20 -31.44
N VAL A 451 -26.31 13.91 -32.12
CA VAL A 451 -27.19 14.90 -32.78
C VAL A 451 -28.49 15.04 -31.99
N GLN A 452 -28.73 16.26 -31.54
CA GLN A 452 -29.95 16.62 -30.81
C GLN A 452 -30.90 17.51 -31.65
N ILE A 453 -32.18 17.38 -31.41
CA ILE A 453 -33.21 18.33 -31.88
C ILE A 453 -33.94 18.86 -30.64
N ASP A 454 -33.91 20.16 -30.46
CA ASP A 454 -34.48 20.87 -29.30
C ASP A 454 -34.03 20.27 -27.97
N GLY A 455 -32.70 19.93 -27.87
CA GLY A 455 -32.09 19.36 -26.68
C GLY A 455 -32.33 17.87 -26.45
N LYS A 456 -33.05 17.17 -27.32
CA LYS A 456 -33.30 15.73 -27.21
C LYS A 456 -32.45 14.96 -28.22
N LEU A 457 -31.73 13.93 -27.77
CA LEU A 457 -30.94 13.06 -28.64
C LEU A 457 -31.83 12.37 -29.68
N ARG A 458 -31.43 12.46 -30.96
CA ARG A 458 -32.16 11.89 -32.10
C ARG A 458 -31.32 11.02 -33.01
N GLY A 459 -30.00 11.11 -32.90
CA GLY A 459 -29.08 10.30 -33.68
C GLY A 459 -27.65 10.49 -33.26
N THR A 460 -26.78 9.74 -33.88
CA THR A 460 -25.30 9.88 -33.75
C THR A 460 -24.73 9.96 -35.15
N LEU A 461 -23.74 10.84 -35.33
CA LEU A 461 -23.04 11.05 -36.59
C LEU A 461 -21.58 10.69 -36.41
N ILE A 462 -21.03 9.91 -37.33
CA ILE A 462 -19.58 9.62 -37.39
C ILE A 462 -18.99 10.55 -38.43
N VAL A 463 -18.05 11.40 -38.02
CA VAL A 463 -17.43 12.43 -38.88
C VAL A 463 -15.91 12.38 -38.74
N GLY A 464 -15.21 12.85 -39.74
CA GLY A 464 -13.77 13.09 -39.67
C GLY A 464 -13.43 14.08 -38.57
N LYS A 465 -12.33 13.83 -37.82
CA LYS A 465 -11.90 14.74 -36.74
C LYS A 465 -11.62 16.16 -37.22
N ASP A 466 -11.09 16.27 -38.44
CA ASP A 466 -10.72 17.51 -39.11
C ASP A 466 -11.77 17.99 -40.11
N GLU A 467 -12.97 17.39 -40.10
CA GLU A 467 -14.09 17.76 -40.97
C GLU A 467 -14.63 19.13 -40.56
N ASP A 468 -14.94 19.95 -41.55
CA ASP A 468 -15.41 21.29 -41.31
C ASP A 468 -16.87 21.31 -40.74
N SER A 469 -17.13 22.36 -39.98
CA SER A 469 -18.41 22.49 -39.27
C SER A 469 -19.63 22.50 -40.19
N GLU A 470 -19.50 22.98 -41.42
CA GLU A 470 -20.59 23.08 -42.38
C GLU A 470 -20.94 21.72 -42.94
N SER A 471 -19.96 20.92 -43.29
CA SER A 471 -20.09 19.50 -43.70
C SER A 471 -20.75 18.66 -42.60
N ILE A 472 -20.30 18.81 -41.33
CA ILE A 472 -20.85 18.10 -40.18
C ILE A 472 -22.34 18.47 -39.96
N LEU A 473 -22.71 19.73 -40.06
CA LEU A 473 -24.09 20.17 -39.91
C LEU A 473 -24.99 19.66 -41.04
N LYS A 474 -24.46 19.63 -42.26
CA LYS A 474 -25.19 19.07 -43.41
C LYS A 474 -25.42 17.57 -43.23
N SER A 475 -24.38 16.82 -42.91
CA SER A 475 -24.47 15.37 -42.65
C SER A 475 -25.40 15.04 -41.49
N ALA A 476 -25.48 15.88 -40.47
CA ALA A 476 -26.42 15.72 -39.36
C ALA A 476 -27.86 15.85 -39.77
N LEU A 477 -28.18 16.72 -40.73
CA LEU A 477 -29.53 16.89 -41.29
C LEU A 477 -29.96 15.74 -42.21
N GLU A 478 -28.99 15.12 -42.89
CA GLU A 478 -29.23 13.96 -43.79
C GLU A 478 -29.46 12.64 -43.05
N LEU A 479 -29.12 12.56 -41.75
CA LEU A 479 -29.43 11.38 -40.92
C LEU A 479 -30.93 11.09 -40.96
N GLU A 480 -31.35 9.89 -41.35
CA GLU A 480 -32.76 9.47 -41.45
C GLU A 480 -33.49 9.68 -40.11
N SER A 481 -32.84 9.40 -38.99
CA SER A 481 -33.37 9.61 -37.64
C SER A 481 -33.57 11.09 -37.29
N VAL A 482 -32.84 12.02 -37.92
CA VAL A 482 -32.92 13.46 -37.70
C VAL A 482 -33.88 14.10 -38.69
N SER A 483 -33.80 13.74 -39.98
CA SER A 483 -34.60 14.29 -41.08
C SER A 483 -36.09 14.10 -40.85
N ARG A 484 -36.51 12.96 -40.28
CA ARG A 484 -37.91 12.68 -39.90
C ARG A 484 -38.46 13.70 -38.89
N PHE A 485 -37.64 14.24 -37.98
CA PHE A 485 -38.07 15.20 -36.97
C PHE A 485 -38.00 16.65 -37.45
N VAL A 486 -37.21 16.92 -38.45
CA VAL A 486 -37.00 18.27 -39.01
C VAL A 486 -37.97 18.53 -40.18
N SER A 487 -38.43 17.45 -40.84
CA SER A 487 -39.40 17.56 -41.95
C SER A 487 -40.65 18.30 -41.54
N GLY A 488 -40.97 19.38 -42.29
CA GLY A 488 -42.13 20.22 -42.01
C GLY A 488 -41.96 21.26 -40.89
N ARG A 489 -40.76 21.41 -40.31
CA ARG A 489 -40.46 22.41 -39.29
C ARG A 489 -39.49 23.45 -39.81
N HIS A 490 -39.56 24.68 -39.31
CA HIS A 490 -38.61 25.73 -39.63
C HIS A 490 -37.40 25.62 -38.71
N ILE A 491 -36.19 25.43 -39.30
CA ILE A 491 -34.91 25.40 -38.54
C ILE A 491 -34.55 26.84 -38.16
N VAL A 492 -34.55 27.13 -36.86
CA VAL A 492 -34.19 28.45 -36.32
C VAL A 492 -32.69 28.62 -36.14
N LYS A 493 -32.01 27.57 -35.70
CA LYS A 493 -30.57 27.61 -35.40
C LYS A 493 -29.98 26.21 -35.47
N GLN A 494 -28.76 26.13 -35.98
CA GLN A 494 -27.92 24.95 -35.94
C GLN A 494 -26.67 25.29 -35.11
N ILE A 495 -26.36 24.48 -34.14
CA ILE A 495 -25.23 24.69 -33.20
C ILE A 495 -24.37 23.43 -33.26
N TYR A 496 -23.12 23.60 -33.64
CA TYR A 496 -22.09 22.58 -33.51
C TYR A 496 -21.07 22.98 -32.46
N VAL A 497 -20.87 22.15 -31.47
CA VAL A 497 -19.77 22.27 -30.52
C VAL A 497 -18.70 21.28 -30.93
N PRO A 498 -17.52 21.72 -31.38
CA PRO A 498 -16.48 20.85 -31.95
C PRO A 498 -16.19 19.63 -31.07
N GLY A 499 -16.29 18.43 -31.66
CA GLY A 499 -16.04 17.15 -31.03
C GLY A 499 -17.04 16.73 -29.95
N LYS A 500 -18.10 17.50 -29.68
CA LYS A 500 -19.01 17.22 -28.57
C LYS A 500 -20.45 16.95 -29.00
N ILE A 501 -21.08 17.83 -29.77
CA ILE A 501 -22.53 17.73 -30.05
C ILE A 501 -22.94 18.61 -31.21
N VAL A 502 -23.92 18.14 -31.97
CA VAL A 502 -24.73 18.95 -32.88
C VAL A 502 -26.13 19.12 -32.24
N ASN A 503 -26.61 20.37 -32.15
CA ASN A 503 -27.99 20.64 -31.70
C ASN A 503 -28.71 21.51 -32.73
N ILE A 504 -29.83 20.97 -33.25
CA ILE A 504 -30.70 21.65 -34.23
C ILE A 504 -31.95 22.16 -33.49
N VAL A 505 -32.13 23.48 -33.52
CA VAL A 505 -33.28 24.14 -32.88
C VAL A 505 -34.37 24.40 -33.92
N THR A 506 -35.59 23.92 -33.66
CA THR A 506 -36.69 24.03 -34.58
C THR A 506 -37.85 24.87 -34.00
N LYS A 507 -38.66 25.47 -34.87
CA LYS A 507 -39.91 26.13 -34.51
C LYS A 507 -41.04 25.51 -35.33
N GLN A 508 -42.18 25.27 -34.66
CA GLN A 508 -43.42 24.81 -35.37
C GLN A 508 -43.92 25.86 -36.34
#